data_3b513f4ae8ab661db2e190ce2b1e1a7d
#
_entry.id   3b513f4ae8ab661db2e190ce2b1e1a7d
#
_cell.length_a   1.000
_cell.length_b   1.000
_cell.length_c   1.000
_cell.angle_alpha   90.00
_cell.angle_beta   90.00
_cell.angle_gamma   90.00
#
_symmetry.space_group_name_H-M   'P 1'
#
loop_
_entity.id
_entity.type
_entity.pdbx_description
1 polymer ?
#
loop_
_entity_poly.entity_id
_entity_poly.type
_entity_poly.pdbx_seq_one_letter_code
_entity_poly.pdbx_strand_id
1 'polypeptide(L)'
;MRSELKRRTLLTAVAAIPMLGLLPRLARADGYEPPMTFLPSQILPPELQKGEAFEVIGEVTAQGFSNRYMLSTIYGGYDVVTQDLLEKYIAETRAIAQLRKIRSTKAFASGFASAAKSPYKGVKALIEAPVETVKGVPVALWKFGKRVGEMASGSRGDKEDSYPAELLGYSALKRKVAYKLGIDVYSANVTLQKEINDVSYASFAGGLAFKGAMIPVSLPAAAGKALSAVQYTRQANQILRDMTPEDLRMRNRQALTDMWAEDREIAAFMDNDYFTPRHETIITMALESMSGVMNRQAVIRRAGQVDSDLAALLMQRSVEMMRTYHATVRPIVRFEEIDANLAMVTADGGLAMAMPADRIHWTEWFATTTAALAAYRAPQIQWRGVVVAGQLSDRARTGAETQGLLIESNARATLLPAEEWEAPEPLEVDDETPSAPVDDPPAQAAPPRTSPESPADSGPAWQDVPEPGGPI
;
A
#
# COMPACT_ATOMS: atom_id res chain seq x y z
N MET A 1 -55.87 -37.70 41.70
CA MET A 1 -56.76 -38.60 40.95
C MET A 1 -56.46 -38.49 39.47
N ARG A 2 -56.29 -39.61 38.90
CA ARG A 2 -55.70 -39.92 37.56
C ARG A 2 -56.43 -39.24 36.41
N SER A 3 -55.71 -38.69 35.43
CA SER A 3 -56.21 -38.44 34.11
C SER A 3 -55.20 -38.93 33.09
N GLU A 4 -55.65 -39.80 32.24
CA GLU A 4 -54.92 -40.56 31.23
C GLU A 4 -54.53 -39.68 30.05
N LEU A 5 -53.31 -39.82 29.59
CA LEU A 5 -52.83 -39.30 28.31
C LEU A 5 -53.35 -40.17 27.17
N LYS A 6 -54.20 -39.60 26.33
CA LYS A 6 -54.57 -40.19 25.06
C LYS A 6 -53.48 -39.88 24.01
N ARG A 7 -52.74 -40.92 23.59
CA ARG A 7 -51.85 -40.92 22.42
C ARG A 7 -52.73 -40.76 21.16
N ARG A 8 -52.57 -39.64 20.46
CA ARG A 8 -53.07 -39.49 19.07
C ARG A 8 -51.93 -39.81 18.13
N THR A 9 -52.06 -40.92 17.44
CA THR A 9 -51.25 -41.32 16.28
C THR A 9 -51.53 -40.37 15.11
N LEU A 10 -50.59 -39.56 14.74
CA LEU A 10 -50.63 -38.78 13.51
C LEU A 10 -50.05 -39.64 12.37
N LEU A 11 -50.91 -40.08 11.51
CA LEU A 11 -50.52 -40.62 10.20
C LEU A 11 -49.88 -39.51 9.37
N THR A 12 -48.58 -39.61 9.16
CA THR A 12 -47.82 -38.79 8.20
C THR A 12 -48.12 -39.35 6.78
N ALA A 13 -48.97 -38.65 6.06
CA ALA A 13 -49.12 -38.85 4.63
C ALA A 13 -47.82 -38.39 3.95
N VAL A 14 -47.03 -39.33 3.46
CA VAL A 14 -45.88 -39.05 2.59
C VAL A 14 -46.47 -38.63 1.23
N ALA A 15 -46.54 -37.32 1.01
CA ALA A 15 -46.77 -36.78 -0.32
C ALA A 15 -45.51 -37.01 -1.14
N ALA A 16 -45.56 -37.90 -2.08
CA ALA A 16 -44.56 -38.09 -3.13
C ALA A 16 -44.49 -36.81 -3.96
N ILE A 17 -43.49 -35.96 -3.66
CA ILE A 17 -43.10 -34.86 -4.52
C ILE A 17 -42.34 -35.48 -5.69
N PRO A 18 -42.79 -35.29 -6.94
CA PRO A 18 -42.02 -35.76 -8.08
C PRO A 18 -40.67 -35.06 -8.07
N MET A 19 -39.60 -35.83 -7.91
CA MET A 19 -38.23 -35.40 -8.20
C MET A 19 -38.10 -35.12 -9.69
N LEU A 20 -38.71 -34.02 -10.18
CA LEU A 20 -38.33 -33.46 -11.46
C LEU A 20 -37.03 -32.70 -11.23
N GLY A 21 -35.91 -33.36 -11.60
CA GLY A 21 -34.72 -32.78 -12.18
C GLY A 21 -34.23 -31.49 -11.55
N LEU A 22 -33.75 -31.54 -10.29
CA LEU A 22 -32.63 -30.71 -9.90
C LEU A 22 -31.34 -31.38 -10.41
N LEU A 23 -31.26 -31.53 -11.74
CA LEU A 23 -29.97 -31.45 -12.38
C LEU A 23 -29.41 -30.08 -11.95
N PRO A 24 -28.21 -29.99 -11.36
CA PRO A 24 -27.55 -28.69 -11.28
C PRO A 24 -27.63 -28.16 -12.71
N ARG A 25 -28.31 -27.06 -12.90
CA ARG A 25 -28.07 -26.22 -14.06
C ARG A 25 -26.55 -25.90 -13.90
N LEU A 26 -25.74 -26.73 -14.51
CA LEU A 26 -24.51 -26.27 -15.10
C LEU A 26 -24.98 -25.09 -15.94
N ALA A 27 -24.96 -23.90 -15.33
CA ALA A 27 -25.00 -22.68 -16.07
C ALA A 27 -23.92 -22.89 -17.12
N ARG A 28 -24.34 -23.19 -18.32
CA ARG A 28 -23.52 -23.12 -19.50
C ARG A 28 -22.95 -21.72 -19.44
N ALA A 29 -21.73 -21.60 -18.91
CA ALA A 29 -20.84 -20.50 -19.20
C ALA A 29 -20.53 -20.66 -20.70
N ASP A 30 -21.52 -20.36 -21.54
CA ASP A 30 -21.36 -20.37 -22.97
C ASP A 30 -20.30 -19.35 -23.30
N GLY A 31 -19.09 -19.82 -23.34
CA GLY A 31 -17.98 -19.05 -23.83
C GLY A 31 -16.89 -18.66 -22.86
N TYR A 32 -17.03 -18.76 -21.55
CA TYR A 32 -15.98 -18.36 -20.57
C TYR A 32 -15.13 -19.55 -20.11
N GLU A 33 -13.90 -19.24 -19.65
CA GLU A 33 -12.98 -20.23 -19.12
C GLU A 33 -13.22 -20.44 -17.62
N PRO A 34 -13.22 -21.70 -17.14
CA PRO A 34 -13.21 -21.97 -15.71
C PRO A 34 -11.86 -21.60 -15.08
N PRO A 35 -11.78 -21.45 -13.74
CA PRO A 35 -10.51 -21.38 -13.04
C PRO A 35 -9.60 -22.54 -13.42
N MET A 36 -8.31 -22.26 -13.58
CA MET A 36 -7.28 -23.26 -13.92
C MET A 36 -6.31 -23.44 -12.77
N THR A 37 -5.73 -24.63 -12.66
CA THR A 37 -4.71 -24.95 -11.67
C THR A 37 -3.39 -25.26 -12.32
N PHE A 38 -2.31 -24.89 -11.63
CA PHE A 38 -0.94 -25.07 -12.08
C PHE A 38 -0.08 -25.54 -10.92
N LEU A 39 0.97 -26.28 -11.20
CA LEU A 39 2.03 -26.48 -10.24
C LEU A 39 2.85 -25.17 -10.08
N PRO A 40 3.35 -24.84 -8.89
CA PRO A 40 4.22 -23.69 -8.70
C PRO A 40 5.37 -23.61 -9.71
N SER A 41 5.97 -24.74 -10.05
CA SER A 41 7.08 -24.84 -10.99
C SER A 41 6.73 -24.49 -12.46
N GLN A 42 5.46 -24.43 -12.79
CA GLN A 42 5.01 -24.06 -14.14
C GLN A 42 4.86 -22.56 -14.33
N ILE A 43 4.76 -21.81 -13.24
CA ILE A 43 4.39 -20.38 -13.29
C ILE A 43 5.29 -19.48 -12.44
N LEU A 44 6.05 -20.03 -11.51
CA LEU A 44 6.96 -19.27 -10.66
C LEU A 44 8.42 -19.62 -10.97
N PRO A 45 9.31 -18.63 -10.96
CA PRO A 45 10.75 -18.90 -11.01
C PRO A 45 11.20 -19.61 -9.71
N PRO A 46 12.29 -20.40 -9.73
CA PRO A 46 12.70 -21.24 -8.63
C PRO A 46 12.84 -20.51 -7.28
N GLU A 47 13.34 -19.28 -7.30
CA GLU A 47 13.56 -18.42 -6.12
C GLU A 47 12.29 -17.98 -5.40
N LEU A 48 11.13 -18.06 -6.07
CA LEU A 48 9.81 -17.78 -5.48
C LEU A 48 9.06 -19.06 -5.09
N GLN A 49 9.53 -20.23 -5.51
CA GLN A 49 8.89 -21.52 -5.16
C GLN A 49 9.26 -21.95 -3.75
N LYS A 50 10.55 -21.85 -3.39
CA LYS A 50 11.08 -22.34 -2.13
C LYS A 50 12.35 -21.59 -1.71
N GLY A 51 12.51 -21.39 -0.40
CA GLY A 51 13.69 -20.84 0.25
C GLY A 51 13.89 -21.43 1.64
N GLU A 52 14.87 -20.93 2.38
CA GLU A 52 15.21 -21.42 3.71
C GLU A 52 14.04 -21.33 4.70
N ALA A 53 13.20 -20.31 4.59
CA ALA A 53 12.13 -20.02 5.54
C ALA A 53 10.72 -20.13 4.95
N PHE A 54 10.57 -20.49 3.69
CA PHE A 54 9.28 -20.54 3.00
C PHE A 54 9.24 -21.58 1.88
N GLU A 55 8.02 -21.99 1.52
CA GLU A 55 7.72 -22.83 0.37
C GLU A 55 6.30 -22.54 -0.13
N VAL A 56 6.13 -22.41 -1.45
CA VAL A 56 4.80 -22.38 -2.07
C VAL A 56 4.33 -23.81 -2.24
N ILE A 57 3.27 -24.18 -1.55
CA ILE A 57 2.76 -25.55 -1.45
C ILE A 57 1.47 -25.73 -2.23
N GLY A 58 1.21 -26.97 -2.67
CA GLY A 58 -0.02 -27.33 -3.38
C GLY A 58 -0.07 -26.76 -4.80
N GLU A 59 -1.29 -26.70 -5.32
CA GLU A 59 -1.57 -26.16 -6.64
C GLU A 59 -1.87 -24.64 -6.55
N VAL A 60 -1.45 -23.91 -7.57
CA VAL A 60 -1.78 -22.51 -7.73
C VAL A 60 -3.05 -22.40 -8.55
N THR A 61 -4.07 -21.73 -8.03
CA THR A 61 -5.32 -21.50 -8.73
C THR A 61 -5.29 -20.16 -9.43
N ALA A 62 -5.40 -20.16 -10.76
CA ALA A 62 -5.59 -18.95 -11.54
C ALA A 62 -7.08 -18.67 -11.73
N GLN A 63 -7.55 -17.53 -11.22
CA GLN A 63 -8.95 -17.14 -11.28
C GLN A 63 -9.08 -15.66 -11.66
N GLY A 64 -9.83 -15.43 -12.76
CA GLY A 64 -10.03 -14.06 -13.24
C GLY A 64 -8.76 -13.44 -13.82
N PHE A 65 -8.08 -12.62 -13.04
CA PHE A 65 -6.87 -11.90 -13.43
C PHE A 65 -5.67 -12.16 -12.48
N SER A 66 -5.86 -12.96 -11.43
CA SER A 66 -4.85 -13.20 -10.41
C SER A 66 -4.60 -14.68 -10.16
N ASN A 67 -3.39 -15.01 -9.77
CA ASN A 67 -3.04 -16.31 -9.24
C ASN A 67 -3.19 -16.31 -7.72
N ARG A 68 -3.61 -17.43 -7.16
CA ARG A 68 -3.75 -17.66 -5.73
C ARG A 68 -2.78 -18.74 -5.28
N TYR A 69 -1.96 -18.41 -4.31
CA TYR A 69 -0.86 -19.21 -3.82
C TYR A 69 -1.06 -19.58 -2.35
N MET A 70 -0.70 -20.81 -2.00
CA MET A 70 -0.56 -21.22 -0.60
C MET A 70 0.91 -21.13 -0.21
N LEU A 71 1.27 -20.08 0.54
CA LEU A 71 2.62 -19.87 1.03
C LEU A 71 2.75 -20.45 2.44
N SER A 72 3.56 -21.48 2.61
CA SER A 72 3.96 -22.02 3.91
C SER A 72 5.27 -21.37 4.34
N THR A 73 5.32 -20.87 5.56
CA THR A 73 6.53 -20.29 6.15
C THR A 73 6.78 -20.89 7.52
N ILE A 74 8.00 -20.78 8.03
CA ILE A 74 8.34 -21.18 9.40
C ILE A 74 7.58 -20.34 10.47
N TYR A 75 6.84 -19.30 10.07
CA TYR A 75 6.06 -18.42 10.93
C TYR A 75 4.55 -18.56 10.74
N GLY A 76 4.09 -19.41 9.84
CA GLY A 76 2.70 -19.70 9.55
C GLY A 76 2.42 -19.83 8.05
N GLY A 77 1.18 -20.19 7.73
CA GLY A 77 0.69 -20.30 6.37
C GLY A 77 -0.09 -19.05 5.94
N TYR A 78 0.04 -18.68 4.69
CA TYR A 78 -0.66 -17.54 4.09
C TYR A 78 -1.34 -17.96 2.79
N ASP A 79 -2.55 -17.48 2.61
CA ASP A 79 -3.30 -17.56 1.36
C ASP A 79 -3.10 -16.23 0.63
N VAL A 80 -2.33 -16.26 -0.44
CA VAL A 80 -1.80 -15.07 -1.11
C VAL A 80 -2.36 -14.95 -2.50
N VAL A 81 -2.96 -13.81 -2.82
CA VAL A 81 -3.48 -13.49 -4.14
C VAL A 81 -2.54 -12.49 -4.82
N THR A 82 -2.12 -12.79 -6.03
CA THR A 82 -1.12 -12.12 -6.88
C THR A 82 0.33 -12.44 -6.55
N GLN A 83 1.15 -12.45 -7.59
CA GLN A 83 2.60 -12.62 -7.47
C GLN A 83 3.23 -11.46 -6.67
N ASP A 84 2.73 -10.23 -6.82
CA ASP A 84 3.24 -9.08 -6.08
C ASP A 84 3.11 -9.26 -4.55
N LEU A 85 1.96 -9.78 -4.08
CA LEU A 85 1.81 -10.11 -2.65
C LEU A 85 2.66 -11.30 -2.23
N LEU A 86 2.83 -12.30 -3.11
CA LEU A 86 3.71 -13.44 -2.83
C LEU A 86 5.15 -12.97 -2.60
N GLU A 87 5.69 -12.15 -3.49
CA GLU A 87 7.03 -11.55 -3.37
C GLU A 87 7.16 -10.74 -2.09
N LYS A 88 6.16 -9.92 -1.76
CA LYS A 88 6.11 -9.15 -0.50
C LYS A 88 6.17 -10.05 0.73
N TYR A 89 5.33 -11.08 0.82
CA TYR A 89 5.31 -12.00 1.97
C TYR A 89 6.60 -12.81 2.10
N ILE A 90 7.24 -13.17 0.98
CA ILE A 90 8.55 -13.83 0.97
C ILE A 90 9.62 -12.87 1.53
N ALA A 91 9.65 -11.62 1.08
CA ALA A 91 10.58 -10.61 1.58
C ALA A 91 10.38 -10.37 3.09
N GLU A 92 9.15 -10.24 3.54
CA GLU A 92 8.79 -10.08 4.95
C GLU A 92 9.21 -11.30 5.79
N THR A 93 9.04 -12.51 5.27
CA THR A 93 9.48 -13.75 5.93
C THR A 93 10.99 -13.77 6.14
N ARG A 94 11.75 -13.37 5.12
CA ARG A 94 13.22 -13.24 5.21
C ARG A 94 13.62 -12.15 6.24
N ALA A 95 12.92 -11.02 6.24
CA ALA A 95 13.15 -9.95 7.21
C ALA A 95 12.87 -10.39 8.65
N ILE A 96 11.77 -11.10 8.90
CA ILE A 96 11.46 -11.67 10.21
C ILE A 96 12.59 -12.62 10.67
N ALA A 97 13.13 -13.47 9.78
CA ALA A 97 14.22 -14.36 10.11
C ALA A 97 15.47 -13.57 10.56
N GLN A 98 15.82 -12.50 9.85
CA GLN A 98 16.95 -11.64 10.21
C GLN A 98 16.72 -10.94 11.56
N LEU A 99 15.54 -10.35 11.76
CA LEU A 99 15.19 -9.68 13.02
C LEU A 99 15.24 -10.62 14.22
N ARG A 100 14.77 -11.87 14.07
CA ARG A 100 14.87 -12.90 15.12
C ARG A 100 16.29 -13.33 15.40
N LYS A 101 17.15 -13.40 14.37
CA LYS A 101 18.58 -13.63 14.56
C LYS A 101 19.22 -12.51 15.40
N ILE A 102 18.89 -11.25 15.13
CA ILE A 102 19.33 -10.11 15.95
C ILE A 102 18.84 -10.27 17.39
N ARG A 103 17.57 -10.61 17.61
CA ARG A 103 17.00 -10.78 18.94
C ARG A 103 17.63 -11.92 19.75
N SER A 104 18.28 -12.87 19.12
CA SER A 104 19.03 -13.94 19.81
C SER A 104 20.42 -13.52 20.29
N THR A 105 20.90 -12.31 19.96
CA THR A 105 22.21 -11.82 20.34
C THR A 105 22.25 -11.30 21.77
N LYS A 106 23.44 -11.29 22.39
CA LYS A 106 23.67 -10.69 23.71
C LYS A 106 23.48 -9.18 23.68
N ALA A 107 23.91 -8.55 22.60
CA ALA A 107 23.75 -7.10 22.37
C ALA A 107 22.27 -6.69 22.40
N PHE A 108 21.39 -7.46 21.75
CA PHE A 108 19.94 -7.20 21.83
C PHE A 108 19.41 -7.39 23.26
N ALA A 109 19.77 -8.46 23.94
CA ALA A 109 19.30 -8.70 25.31
C ALA A 109 19.73 -7.57 26.26
N SER A 110 20.98 -7.09 26.14
CA SER A 110 21.50 -5.95 26.90
C SER A 110 20.77 -4.65 26.55
N GLY A 111 20.65 -4.33 25.26
CA GLY A 111 19.95 -3.15 24.78
C GLY A 111 18.48 -3.13 25.19
N PHE A 112 17.77 -4.26 25.05
CA PHE A 112 16.37 -4.36 25.44
C PHE A 112 16.16 -4.21 26.96
N ALA A 113 17.05 -4.79 27.78
CA ALA A 113 17.03 -4.62 29.22
C ALA A 113 17.33 -3.16 29.64
N SER A 114 18.23 -2.49 28.94
CA SER A 114 18.55 -1.06 29.13
C SER A 114 17.37 -0.18 28.74
N ALA A 115 16.75 -0.46 27.61
CA ALA A 115 15.54 0.23 27.16
C ALA A 115 14.38 0.13 28.17
N ALA A 116 14.24 -1.01 28.84
CA ALA A 116 13.22 -1.21 29.88
C ALA A 116 13.42 -0.30 31.11
N LYS A 117 14.64 0.17 31.35
CA LYS A 117 15.01 1.11 32.44
C LYS A 117 15.02 2.57 31.98
N SER A 118 14.91 2.82 30.69
CA SER A 118 14.94 4.13 30.08
C SER A 118 13.72 4.97 30.50
N PRO A 119 13.84 6.30 30.57
CA PRO A 119 12.72 7.22 30.73
C PRO A 119 11.68 7.11 29.61
N TYR A 120 12.05 6.57 28.44
CA TYR A 120 11.18 6.38 27.26
C TYR A 120 10.16 5.25 27.41
N LYS A 121 9.75 4.91 28.62
CA LYS A 121 8.72 3.87 28.89
C LYS A 121 7.37 4.15 28.20
N GLY A 122 7.07 5.43 27.96
CA GLY A 122 5.86 5.82 27.21
C GLY A 122 5.86 5.33 25.76
N VAL A 123 7.02 5.28 25.10
CA VAL A 123 7.17 4.74 23.74
C VAL A 123 6.86 3.24 23.72
N LYS A 124 7.32 2.51 24.76
CA LYS A 124 7.01 1.06 24.90
C LYS A 124 5.50 0.80 25.00
N ALA A 125 4.80 1.57 25.83
CA ALA A 125 3.36 1.43 26.00
C ALA A 125 2.59 1.71 24.71
N LEU A 126 3.04 2.66 23.89
CA LEU A 126 2.46 2.95 22.56
C LEU A 126 2.74 1.84 21.54
N ILE A 127 3.91 1.19 21.62
CA ILE A 127 4.30 0.08 20.75
C ILE A 127 3.55 -1.21 21.12
N GLU A 128 3.34 -1.42 22.41
CA GLU A 128 2.65 -2.61 22.95
C GLU A 128 1.12 -2.42 23.08
N ALA A 129 0.60 -1.23 22.77
CA ALA A 129 -0.85 -1.02 22.74
C ALA A 129 -1.49 -2.11 21.87
N PRO A 130 -2.44 -2.90 22.43
CA PRO A 130 -3.03 -4.00 21.68
C PRO A 130 -3.67 -3.43 20.42
N VAL A 131 -3.18 -3.90 19.28
CA VAL A 131 -3.89 -3.73 18.03
C VAL A 131 -5.22 -4.45 18.25
N GLU A 132 -6.29 -3.71 18.52
CA GLU A 132 -7.62 -4.29 18.59
C GLU A 132 -7.86 -4.97 17.23
N THR A 133 -7.77 -6.27 17.26
CA THR A 133 -8.03 -7.14 16.12
C THR A 133 -9.53 -7.10 15.88
N VAL A 134 -9.99 -6.09 15.15
CA VAL A 134 -11.30 -6.17 14.51
C VAL A 134 -11.17 -7.29 13.49
N LYS A 135 -12.00 -8.30 13.67
CA LYS A 135 -12.02 -9.54 12.90
C LYS A 135 -11.77 -9.28 11.41
N GLY A 136 -10.59 -9.66 10.94
CA GLY A 136 -10.35 -9.95 9.53
C GLY A 136 -9.43 -9.03 8.75
N VAL A 137 -8.97 -7.88 9.28
CA VAL A 137 -8.04 -6.99 8.55
C VAL A 137 -7.05 -6.33 9.50
N PRO A 138 -5.73 -6.45 9.27
CA PRO A 138 -4.73 -5.75 10.06
C PRO A 138 -4.61 -4.27 9.62
N VAL A 139 -5.68 -3.52 9.73
CA VAL A 139 -5.75 -2.09 9.37
C VAL A 139 -5.16 -1.19 10.49
N ALA A 140 -4.72 -1.77 11.61
CA ALA A 140 -4.65 -1.04 12.87
C ALA A 140 -3.36 -0.25 13.13
N LEU A 141 -2.24 -0.56 12.49
CA LEU A 141 -0.97 0.12 12.81
C LEU A 141 -0.80 1.45 12.09
N TRP A 142 -1.26 1.56 10.86
CA TRP A 142 -1.26 2.85 10.19
C TRP A 142 -2.46 3.72 10.60
N LYS A 143 -3.64 3.12 10.96
CA LYS A 143 -4.75 3.87 11.57
C LYS A 143 -4.37 4.48 12.92
N PHE A 144 -3.42 3.89 13.62
CA PHE A 144 -2.88 4.52 14.83
C PHE A 144 -2.12 5.81 14.47
N GLY A 145 -1.27 5.78 13.47
CA GLY A 145 -0.61 6.98 12.92
C GLY A 145 -1.63 8.00 12.40
N LYS A 146 -2.68 7.56 11.71
CA LYS A 146 -3.77 8.41 11.22
C LYS A 146 -4.59 9.03 12.38
N ARG A 147 -4.98 8.26 13.40
CA ARG A 147 -5.69 8.79 14.59
C ARG A 147 -4.84 9.76 15.38
N VAL A 148 -3.56 9.53 15.49
CA VAL A 148 -2.64 10.45 16.19
C VAL A 148 -2.45 11.70 15.32
N GLY A 149 -2.37 11.59 13.99
CA GLY A 149 -2.37 12.71 13.05
C GLY A 149 -3.71 13.48 13.05
N GLU A 150 -4.85 12.79 13.13
CA GLU A 150 -6.18 13.41 13.22
C GLU A 150 -6.41 14.13 14.56
N MET A 151 -5.90 13.61 15.67
CA MET A 151 -5.89 14.32 16.96
C MET A 151 -5.00 15.57 16.92
N ALA A 152 -3.95 15.58 16.11
CA ALA A 152 -3.10 16.74 15.89
C ALA A 152 -3.67 17.73 14.87
N SER A 153 -4.43 17.26 13.87
CA SER A 153 -5.04 18.12 12.83
C SER A 153 -6.43 18.66 13.18
N GLY A 154 -7.08 18.11 14.20
CA GLY A 154 -8.46 18.45 14.60
C GLY A 154 -8.62 19.74 15.40
N SER A 155 -7.58 20.49 15.71
CA SER A 155 -7.69 21.81 16.28
C SER A 155 -6.96 22.85 15.41
N ARG A 156 -7.71 23.64 14.64
CA ARG A 156 -7.31 24.97 14.23
C ARG A 156 -7.16 25.83 15.48
N GLY A 157 -6.06 25.68 16.16
CA GLY A 157 -5.68 26.50 17.29
C GLY A 157 -4.17 26.40 17.39
N ASP A 158 -3.51 27.58 17.39
CA ASP A 158 -2.07 27.80 17.55
C ASP A 158 -1.44 27.05 18.73
N LYS A 159 -1.32 25.72 18.61
CA LYS A 159 -0.49 24.91 19.47
C LYS A 159 0.25 23.93 18.58
N GLU A 160 1.45 24.29 18.21
CA GLU A 160 2.54 23.38 17.93
C GLU A 160 2.83 22.53 19.18
N ASP A 161 1.90 21.67 19.57
CA ASP A 161 2.19 20.57 20.47
C ASP A 161 2.82 19.48 19.61
N SER A 162 4.11 19.68 19.36
CA SER A 162 5.04 18.72 18.78
C SER A 162 4.84 17.36 19.42
N TYR A 163 4.72 16.33 18.58
CA TYR A 163 4.97 14.95 19.01
C TYR A 163 6.22 14.94 19.87
N PRO A 164 6.27 14.15 20.95
CA PRO A 164 7.50 14.01 21.73
C PRO A 164 8.63 13.67 20.77
N ALA A 165 9.72 14.44 20.77
CA ALA A 165 10.87 14.26 19.87
C ALA A 165 11.37 12.80 19.89
N GLU A 166 11.16 12.12 21.00
CA GLU A 166 11.42 10.70 21.23
C GLU A 166 10.61 9.79 20.29
N LEU A 167 9.33 10.08 20.06
CA LEU A 167 8.49 9.28 19.16
C LEU A 167 8.92 9.45 17.70
N LEU A 168 9.33 10.66 17.33
CA LEU A 168 9.85 10.94 15.99
C LEU A 168 11.19 10.21 15.75
N GLY A 169 12.10 10.21 16.73
CA GLY A 169 13.36 9.48 16.66
C GLY A 169 13.19 7.97 16.53
N TYR A 170 12.29 7.39 17.31
CA TYR A 170 11.92 5.97 17.21
C TYR A 170 11.33 5.63 15.83
N SER A 171 10.38 6.41 15.35
CA SER A 171 9.74 6.20 14.05
C SER A 171 10.72 6.32 12.89
N ALA A 172 11.66 7.28 12.95
CA ALA A 172 12.72 7.42 11.96
C ALA A 172 13.64 6.20 11.93
N LEU A 173 14.01 5.69 13.09
CA LEU A 173 14.84 4.48 13.20
C LEU A 173 14.09 3.25 12.64
N LYS A 174 12.82 3.09 12.97
CA LYS A 174 11.99 1.99 12.46
C LYS A 174 11.92 2.02 10.93
N ARG A 175 11.72 3.19 10.31
CA ARG A 175 11.74 3.35 8.85
C ARG A 175 13.11 2.97 8.25
N LYS A 176 14.20 3.37 8.90
CA LYS A 176 15.57 3.00 8.45
C LYS A 176 15.81 1.50 8.54
N VAL A 177 15.37 0.83 9.61
CA VAL A 177 15.48 -0.63 9.75
C VAL A 177 14.67 -1.33 8.67
N ALA A 178 13.43 -0.90 8.44
CA ALA A 178 12.58 -1.45 7.37
C ALA A 178 13.23 -1.30 5.99
N TYR A 179 13.76 -0.11 5.70
CA TYR A 179 14.47 0.17 4.45
C TYR A 179 15.67 -0.76 4.23
N LYS A 180 16.51 -0.95 5.25
CA LYS A 180 17.66 -1.88 5.18
C LYS A 180 17.25 -3.33 4.98
N LEU A 181 16.10 -3.73 5.50
CA LEU A 181 15.56 -5.07 5.32
C LEU A 181 14.84 -5.25 3.97
N GLY A 182 14.68 -4.20 3.19
CA GLY A 182 13.95 -4.25 1.92
C GLY A 182 12.46 -4.53 2.10
N ILE A 183 11.83 -3.95 3.12
CA ILE A 183 10.43 -4.18 3.44
C ILE A 183 9.64 -2.87 3.63
N ASP A 184 8.34 -2.96 3.42
CA ASP A 184 7.42 -1.87 3.70
C ASP A 184 7.20 -1.71 5.21
N VAL A 185 7.58 -0.55 5.75
CA VAL A 185 7.36 -0.20 7.16
C VAL A 185 5.88 -0.17 7.55
N TYR A 186 5.01 0.07 6.57
CA TYR A 186 3.55 0.13 6.74
C TYR A 186 2.86 -1.22 6.53
N SER A 187 3.63 -2.32 6.43
CA SER A 187 3.06 -3.66 6.26
C SER A 187 2.08 -4.00 7.38
N ALA A 188 0.98 -4.65 6.99
CA ALA A 188 -0.02 -5.17 7.90
C ALA A 188 0.38 -6.49 8.59
N ASN A 189 1.55 -7.05 8.29
CA ASN A 189 2.03 -8.29 8.89
C ASN A 189 2.37 -8.10 10.37
N VAL A 190 1.49 -8.60 11.25
CA VAL A 190 1.60 -8.44 12.70
C VAL A 190 2.91 -9.01 13.25
N THR A 191 3.36 -10.16 12.73
CA THR A 191 4.62 -10.77 13.15
C THR A 191 5.80 -9.88 12.79
N LEU A 192 5.84 -9.37 11.56
CA LEU A 192 6.87 -8.43 11.13
C LEU A 192 6.87 -7.16 11.98
N GLN A 193 5.69 -6.58 12.20
CA GLN A 193 5.57 -5.35 12.99
C GLN A 193 6.07 -5.53 14.42
N LYS A 194 5.79 -6.69 15.03
CA LYS A 194 6.31 -7.01 16.36
C LYS A 194 7.83 -7.09 16.38
N GLU A 195 8.42 -7.84 15.46
CA GLU A 195 9.88 -8.04 15.42
C GLU A 195 10.64 -6.73 15.12
N ILE A 196 10.13 -5.93 14.18
CA ILE A 196 10.77 -4.63 13.85
C ILE A 196 10.61 -3.62 15.00
N ASN A 197 9.47 -3.63 15.71
CA ASN A 197 9.25 -2.77 16.87
C ASN A 197 10.22 -3.12 18.00
N ASP A 198 10.38 -4.41 18.34
CA ASP A 198 11.26 -4.84 19.40
C ASP A 198 12.72 -4.45 19.12
N VAL A 199 13.19 -4.67 17.89
CA VAL A 199 14.58 -4.34 17.49
C VAL A 199 14.78 -2.83 17.42
N SER A 200 13.84 -2.08 16.88
CA SER A 200 13.92 -0.62 16.83
C SER A 200 13.88 0.01 18.23
N TYR A 201 13.09 -0.56 19.15
CA TYR A 201 13.05 -0.09 20.53
C TYR A 201 14.35 -0.38 21.29
N ALA A 202 14.91 -1.58 21.14
CA ALA A 202 16.21 -1.91 21.74
C ALA A 202 17.34 -1.01 21.22
N SER A 203 17.27 -0.61 19.95
CA SER A 203 18.24 0.33 19.38
C SER A 203 18.01 1.77 19.86
N PHE A 204 16.78 2.24 19.82
CA PHE A 204 16.44 3.63 20.16
C PHE A 204 16.66 3.94 21.66
N ALA A 205 16.09 3.12 22.54
CA ALA A 205 16.09 3.38 23.97
C ALA A 205 17.17 2.59 24.74
N GLY A 206 17.74 1.57 24.14
CA GLY A 206 18.70 0.66 24.76
C GLY A 206 20.12 0.73 24.20
N GLY A 207 20.34 1.53 23.17
CA GLY A 207 21.66 1.72 22.57
C GLY A 207 22.18 0.52 21.77
N LEU A 208 21.28 -0.36 21.27
CA LEU A 208 21.65 -1.42 20.33
C LEU A 208 22.18 -0.79 19.04
N ALA A 209 23.46 -0.97 18.74
CA ALA A 209 24.10 -0.44 17.55
C ALA A 209 24.10 -1.47 16.41
N PHE A 210 23.85 -1.01 15.18
CA PHE A 210 24.02 -1.80 13.98
C PHE A 210 25.39 -1.55 13.35
N LYS A 211 26.06 -2.63 12.90
CA LYS A 211 27.27 -2.49 12.11
C LYS A 211 26.96 -1.80 10.77
N GLY A 212 27.83 -0.88 10.39
CA GLY A 212 27.63 -0.05 9.19
C GLY A 212 26.80 1.20 9.48
N ALA A 213 27.32 2.34 9.05
CA ALA A 213 26.65 3.62 9.21
C ALA A 213 25.31 3.61 8.47
N MET A 214 24.23 4.00 9.15
CA MET A 214 23.00 4.42 8.47
C MET A 214 23.30 5.77 7.79
N ILE A 215 23.90 5.72 6.61
CA ILE A 215 24.34 6.91 5.87
C ILE A 215 23.10 7.73 5.51
N PRO A 216 23.06 9.02 5.86
CA PRO A 216 22.06 9.92 5.31
C PRO A 216 22.37 10.10 3.82
N VAL A 217 21.55 9.49 2.96
CA VAL A 217 21.64 9.74 1.52
C VAL A 217 20.85 11.02 1.26
N SER A 218 21.54 12.07 0.84
CA SER A 218 20.91 13.29 0.34
C SER A 218 20.14 12.96 -0.93
N LEU A 219 18.84 13.29 -0.94
CA LEU A 219 17.97 13.14 -2.11
C LEU A 219 18.57 13.95 -3.29
N PRO A 220 18.90 13.31 -4.42
CA PRO A 220 19.20 14.08 -5.62
C PRO A 220 17.88 14.74 -6.07
N ALA A 221 17.90 16.05 -6.21
CA ALA A 221 16.82 16.78 -6.84
C ALA A 221 16.74 16.33 -8.32
N ALA A 222 15.90 15.35 -8.60
CA ALA A 222 15.64 14.88 -9.96
C ALA A 222 14.63 15.79 -10.64
N ALA A 223 15.10 16.98 -11.05
CA ALA A 223 14.31 17.83 -11.90
C ALA A 223 14.38 17.31 -13.35
N GLY A 224 13.28 16.82 -13.89
CA GLY A 224 13.03 16.85 -15.34
C GLY A 224 13.57 15.73 -16.20
N LYS A 225 14.13 14.63 -15.67
CA LYS A 225 14.51 13.45 -16.47
C LYS A 225 13.58 12.28 -16.20
N ALA A 226 13.13 11.61 -17.27
CA ALA A 226 12.40 10.34 -17.12
C ALA A 226 13.31 9.32 -16.42
N LEU A 227 12.96 8.98 -15.18
CA LEU A 227 13.66 7.96 -14.41
C LEU A 227 13.34 6.59 -14.98
N SER A 228 14.31 5.66 -15.02
CA SER A 228 14.01 4.25 -15.21
C SER A 228 13.06 3.74 -14.10
N ALA A 229 12.38 2.62 -14.33
CA ALA A 229 11.49 2.07 -13.30
C ALA A 229 12.24 1.77 -11.99
N VAL A 230 13.47 1.26 -12.10
CA VAL A 230 14.38 0.99 -10.97
C VAL A 230 14.74 2.27 -10.20
N GLN A 231 15.15 3.32 -10.90
CA GLN A 231 15.49 4.60 -10.24
C GLN A 231 14.27 5.21 -9.55
N TYR A 232 13.09 5.05 -10.13
CA TYR A 232 11.84 5.52 -9.56
C TYR A 232 11.51 4.80 -8.23
N THR A 233 11.54 3.46 -8.21
CA THR A 233 11.27 2.70 -6.98
C THR A 233 12.30 2.98 -5.90
N ARG A 234 13.57 3.11 -6.26
CA ARG A 234 14.63 3.52 -5.31
C ARG A 234 14.35 4.89 -4.71
N GLN A 235 14.00 5.88 -5.52
CA GLN A 235 13.65 7.22 -5.03
C GLN A 235 12.42 7.20 -4.12
N ALA A 236 11.38 6.45 -4.48
CA ALA A 236 10.20 6.30 -3.64
C ALA A 236 10.54 5.68 -2.28
N ASN A 237 11.35 4.62 -2.27
CA ASN A 237 11.78 3.97 -1.04
C ASN A 237 12.64 4.88 -0.14
N GLN A 238 13.48 5.74 -0.73
CA GLN A 238 14.26 6.75 0.01
C GLN A 238 13.34 7.80 0.66
N ILE A 239 12.36 8.31 -0.07
CA ILE A 239 11.37 9.27 0.45
C ILE A 239 10.60 8.65 1.62
N LEU A 240 10.12 7.41 1.47
CA LEU A 240 9.40 6.67 2.51
C LEU A 240 10.27 6.38 3.75
N ARG A 241 11.58 6.24 3.61
CA ARG A 241 12.53 6.12 4.71
C ARG A 241 12.70 7.42 5.48
N ASP A 242 12.83 8.53 4.76
CA ASP A 242 13.30 9.80 5.33
C ASP A 242 12.17 10.70 5.85
N MET A 243 10.98 10.62 5.26
CA MET A 243 9.85 11.47 5.63
C MET A 243 8.91 10.78 6.64
N THR A 244 8.31 11.58 7.52
CA THR A 244 7.23 11.09 8.40
C THR A 244 5.94 10.85 7.61
N PRO A 245 4.97 10.05 8.11
CA PRO A 245 3.67 9.91 7.45
C PRO A 245 2.96 11.24 7.23
N GLU A 246 3.09 12.18 8.17
CA GLU A 246 2.50 13.51 8.11
C GLU A 246 3.15 14.35 6.99
N ASP A 247 4.48 14.35 6.91
CA ASP A 247 5.22 15.04 5.86
C ASP A 247 4.90 14.45 4.48
N LEU A 248 4.81 13.11 4.38
CA LEU A 248 4.40 12.42 3.16
C LEU A 248 3.01 12.87 2.74
N ARG A 249 2.07 12.94 3.69
CA ARG A 249 0.70 13.37 3.42
C ARG A 249 0.63 14.82 2.95
N MET A 250 1.35 15.73 3.60
CA MET A 250 1.42 17.14 3.17
C MET A 250 2.03 17.26 1.76
N ARG A 251 3.14 16.57 1.52
CA ARG A 251 3.79 16.53 0.21
C ARG A 251 2.85 16.01 -0.87
N ASN A 252 2.20 14.87 -0.62
CA ASN A 252 1.32 14.24 -1.59
C ASN A 252 0.10 15.13 -1.87
N ARG A 253 -0.51 15.74 -0.84
CA ARG A 253 -1.63 16.69 -1.02
C ARG A 253 -1.21 17.88 -1.89
N GLN A 254 -0.06 18.48 -1.61
CA GLN A 254 0.43 19.61 -2.41
C GLN A 254 0.63 19.20 -3.87
N ALA A 255 1.29 18.08 -4.11
CA ALA A 255 1.53 17.57 -5.46
C ALA A 255 0.22 17.29 -6.22
N LEU A 256 -0.79 16.73 -5.56
CA LEU A 256 -2.10 16.47 -6.16
C LEU A 256 -2.88 17.78 -6.46
N THR A 257 -2.77 18.78 -5.59
CA THR A 257 -3.33 20.12 -5.82
C THR A 257 -2.67 20.77 -7.04
N ASP A 258 -1.35 20.68 -7.17
CA ASP A 258 -0.60 21.21 -8.30
C ASP A 258 -0.95 20.49 -9.63
N MET A 259 -1.52 19.30 -9.56
CA MET A 259 -2.05 18.54 -10.70
C MET A 259 -3.51 18.83 -11.02
N TRP A 260 -4.12 19.84 -10.38
CA TRP A 260 -5.51 20.27 -10.58
C TRP A 260 -6.56 19.23 -10.12
N ALA A 261 -6.21 18.34 -9.19
CA ALA A 261 -7.19 17.49 -8.55
C ALA A 261 -8.06 18.33 -7.59
N GLU A 262 -9.35 18.04 -7.54
CA GLU A 262 -10.26 18.74 -6.63
C GLU A 262 -10.04 18.27 -5.18
N ASP A 263 -10.23 19.15 -4.20
CA ASP A 263 -10.07 18.83 -2.76
C ASP A 263 -10.86 17.60 -2.33
N ARG A 264 -12.07 17.41 -2.85
CA ARG A 264 -12.90 16.23 -2.56
C ARG A 264 -12.30 14.94 -3.13
N GLU A 265 -11.65 15.00 -4.30
CA GLU A 265 -11.00 13.84 -4.93
C GLU A 265 -9.72 13.48 -4.16
N ILE A 266 -8.95 14.50 -3.78
CA ILE A 266 -7.76 14.34 -2.94
C ILE A 266 -8.16 13.72 -1.60
N ALA A 267 -9.21 14.23 -0.94
CA ALA A 267 -9.71 13.69 0.32
C ALA A 267 -10.19 12.24 0.15
N ALA A 268 -10.99 11.95 -0.88
CA ALA A 268 -11.48 10.60 -1.14
C ALA A 268 -10.34 9.58 -1.34
N PHE A 269 -9.24 9.97 -1.96
CA PHE A 269 -8.06 9.13 -2.13
C PHE A 269 -7.25 9.02 -0.84
N MET A 270 -6.86 10.14 -0.24
CA MET A 270 -5.94 10.17 0.90
C MET A 270 -6.60 9.76 2.23
N ASP A 271 -7.92 9.80 2.33
CA ASP A 271 -8.67 9.35 3.51
C ASP A 271 -9.21 7.92 3.33
N ASN A 272 -8.95 7.28 2.18
CA ASN A 272 -9.35 5.92 1.93
C ASN A 272 -8.49 4.95 2.75
N ASP A 273 -9.14 4.18 3.62
CA ASP A 273 -8.51 3.28 4.59
C ASP A 273 -7.69 2.14 3.97
N TYR A 274 -7.87 1.84 2.69
CA TYR A 274 -7.14 0.78 1.98
C TYR A 274 -5.78 1.23 1.45
N PHE A 275 -5.53 2.54 1.38
CA PHE A 275 -4.22 3.05 1.00
C PHE A 275 -3.34 3.30 2.23
N THR A 276 -2.11 2.80 2.17
CA THR A 276 -1.06 3.14 3.11
C THR A 276 -0.31 4.40 2.63
N PRO A 277 0.48 5.07 3.50
CA PRO A 277 1.35 6.16 3.06
C PRO A 277 2.28 5.78 1.90
N ARG A 278 2.65 4.49 1.79
CA ARG A 278 3.40 3.96 0.65
C ARG A 278 2.61 4.03 -0.65
N HIS A 279 1.39 3.51 -0.66
CA HIS A 279 0.52 3.53 -1.84
C HIS A 279 0.28 4.97 -2.31
N GLU A 280 -0.11 5.86 -1.38
CA GLU A 280 -0.36 7.27 -1.66
C GLU A 280 0.86 7.95 -2.30
N THR A 281 2.05 7.73 -1.72
CA THR A 281 3.29 8.34 -2.18
C THR A 281 3.70 7.83 -3.56
N ILE A 282 3.64 6.51 -3.78
CA ILE A 282 4.01 5.91 -5.07
C ILE A 282 3.08 6.38 -6.18
N ILE A 283 1.76 6.36 -5.94
CA ILE A 283 0.76 6.82 -6.93
C ILE A 283 0.99 8.31 -7.26
N THR A 284 1.14 9.15 -6.24
CA THR A 284 1.35 10.60 -6.41
C THR A 284 2.63 10.88 -7.19
N MET A 285 3.76 10.25 -6.82
CA MET A 285 5.04 10.41 -7.52
C MET A 285 4.98 9.94 -8.97
N ALA A 286 4.26 8.85 -9.24
CA ALA A 286 4.08 8.38 -10.61
C ALA A 286 3.36 9.42 -11.47
N LEU A 287 2.29 10.02 -10.94
CA LEU A 287 1.53 11.07 -11.61
C LEU A 287 2.34 12.37 -11.77
N GLU A 288 3.18 12.74 -10.79
CA GLU A 288 4.13 13.86 -10.91
C GLU A 288 5.10 13.65 -12.08
N SER A 289 5.65 12.43 -12.21
CA SER A 289 6.62 12.10 -13.26
C SER A 289 6.02 12.09 -14.66
N MET A 290 4.69 12.04 -14.77
CA MET A 290 3.93 12.15 -16.02
C MET A 290 3.44 13.60 -16.26
N SER A 291 4.31 14.57 -16.03
CA SER A 291 4.01 15.99 -16.25
C SER A 291 3.61 16.23 -17.70
N GLY A 292 2.57 17.03 -17.93
CA GLY A 292 2.01 17.28 -19.26
C GLY A 292 0.95 16.27 -19.73
N VAL A 293 0.76 15.14 -19.05
CA VAL A 293 -0.35 14.23 -19.32
C VAL A 293 -1.65 14.87 -18.78
N MET A 294 -2.62 15.04 -19.66
CA MET A 294 -3.93 15.61 -19.31
C MET A 294 -4.77 14.60 -18.52
N ASN A 295 -5.71 15.12 -17.74
CA ASN A 295 -6.70 14.35 -16.97
C ASN A 295 -6.06 13.35 -15.97
N ARG A 296 -4.91 13.70 -15.37
CA ARG A 296 -4.29 12.89 -14.30
C ARG A 296 -5.21 12.71 -13.09
N GLN A 297 -6.11 13.66 -12.84
CA GLN A 297 -7.12 13.59 -11.78
C GLN A 297 -8.09 12.41 -11.95
N ALA A 298 -8.29 11.86 -13.16
CA ALA A 298 -9.07 10.63 -13.35
C ALA A 298 -8.50 9.45 -12.56
N VAL A 299 -7.17 9.37 -12.46
CA VAL A 299 -6.48 8.35 -11.66
C VAL A 299 -6.82 8.51 -10.17
N ILE A 300 -6.85 9.74 -9.67
CA ILE A 300 -7.17 10.04 -8.26
C ILE A 300 -8.63 9.77 -7.94
N ARG A 301 -9.56 10.15 -8.85
CA ARG A 301 -10.98 9.79 -8.70
C ARG A 301 -11.18 8.29 -8.61
N ARG A 302 -10.51 7.53 -9.47
CA ARG A 302 -10.59 6.07 -9.46
C ARG A 302 -9.96 5.47 -8.20
N ALA A 303 -8.83 6.00 -7.75
CA ALA A 303 -8.20 5.60 -6.49
C ALA A 303 -9.13 5.84 -5.29
N GLY A 304 -9.85 6.96 -5.24
CA GLY A 304 -10.82 7.23 -4.18
C GLY A 304 -11.99 6.24 -4.09
N GLN A 305 -12.21 5.41 -5.10
CA GLN A 305 -13.28 4.40 -5.16
C GLN A 305 -12.80 2.98 -4.80
N VAL A 306 -11.52 2.83 -4.44
CA VAL A 306 -10.95 1.53 -4.04
C VAL A 306 -11.59 1.05 -2.74
N ASP A 307 -11.95 -0.24 -2.68
CA ASP A 307 -12.76 -0.86 -1.64
C ASP A 307 -12.10 -2.09 -0.96
N SER A 308 -10.83 -2.36 -1.29
CA SER A 308 -10.07 -3.48 -0.70
C SER A 308 -8.56 -3.27 -0.79
N ASP A 309 -7.80 -3.92 0.09
CA ASP A 309 -6.33 -3.90 0.08
C ASP A 309 -5.75 -4.41 -1.25
N LEU A 310 -6.38 -5.45 -1.83
CA LEU A 310 -5.97 -5.97 -3.12
C LEU A 310 -6.20 -4.94 -4.24
N ALA A 311 -7.35 -4.25 -4.22
CA ALA A 311 -7.64 -3.22 -5.20
C ALA A 311 -6.69 -2.01 -5.04
N ALA A 312 -6.30 -1.66 -3.82
CA ALA A 312 -5.30 -0.61 -3.56
C ALA A 312 -3.92 -0.97 -4.14
N LEU A 313 -3.47 -2.20 -3.92
CA LEU A 313 -2.23 -2.70 -4.51
C LEU A 313 -2.30 -2.69 -6.05
N LEU A 314 -3.37 -3.24 -6.62
CA LEU A 314 -3.54 -3.29 -8.08
C LEU A 314 -3.64 -1.89 -8.69
N MET A 315 -4.27 -0.94 -8.00
CA MET A 315 -4.30 0.46 -8.40
C MET A 315 -2.89 1.06 -8.44
N GLN A 316 -2.09 0.88 -7.39
CA GLN A 316 -0.69 1.30 -7.38
C GLN A 316 0.08 0.69 -8.54
N ARG A 317 0.01 -0.63 -8.72
CA ARG A 317 0.74 -1.35 -9.78
C ARG A 317 0.30 -0.94 -11.19
N SER A 318 -1.01 -0.66 -11.38
CA SER A 318 -1.51 -0.09 -12.63
C SER A 318 -0.86 1.26 -12.95
N VAL A 319 -0.78 2.15 -11.96
CA VAL A 319 -0.20 3.48 -12.14
C VAL A 319 1.30 3.42 -12.39
N GLU A 320 2.04 2.55 -11.69
CA GLU A 320 3.46 2.28 -11.94
C GLU A 320 3.69 1.75 -13.36
N MET A 321 2.84 0.83 -13.80
CA MET A 321 2.88 0.27 -15.15
C MET A 321 2.62 1.33 -16.21
N MET A 322 1.59 2.18 -16.03
CA MET A 322 1.29 3.31 -16.92
C MET A 322 2.43 4.33 -16.95
N ARG A 323 3.01 4.64 -15.80
CA ARG A 323 4.18 5.53 -15.70
C ARG A 323 5.38 4.98 -16.49
N THR A 324 5.71 3.70 -16.31
CA THR A 324 6.84 3.09 -17.01
C THR A 324 6.56 3.00 -18.52
N TYR A 325 5.33 2.65 -18.89
CA TYR A 325 4.89 2.64 -20.29
C TYR A 325 5.05 4.03 -20.94
N HIS A 326 4.63 5.10 -20.26
CA HIS A 326 4.82 6.47 -20.70
C HIS A 326 6.30 6.82 -20.95
N ALA A 327 7.16 6.39 -20.03
CA ALA A 327 8.58 6.74 -20.08
C ALA A 327 9.40 5.93 -21.10
N THR A 328 9.00 4.68 -21.40
CA THR A 328 9.86 3.72 -22.09
C THR A 328 9.26 3.12 -23.36
N VAL A 329 7.93 3.14 -23.50
CA VAL A 329 7.26 2.51 -24.64
C VAL A 329 6.62 3.56 -25.55
N ARG A 330 5.60 4.27 -25.03
CA ARG A 330 4.86 5.30 -25.77
C ARG A 330 4.43 6.43 -24.86
N PRO A 331 4.70 7.69 -25.22
CA PRO A 331 4.22 8.84 -24.45
C PRO A 331 2.69 8.83 -24.32
N ILE A 332 2.20 8.88 -23.11
CA ILE A 332 0.79 9.09 -22.81
C ILE A 332 0.51 10.59 -22.90
N VAL A 333 -0.60 10.97 -23.52
CA VAL A 333 -1.02 12.38 -23.65
C VAL A 333 -2.18 12.72 -22.74
N ARG A 334 -3.03 11.73 -22.40
CA ARG A 334 -4.13 11.90 -21.42
C ARG A 334 -4.62 10.56 -20.90
N PHE A 335 -5.32 10.60 -19.77
CA PHE A 335 -6.09 9.48 -19.26
C PHE A 335 -7.56 9.61 -19.64
N GLU A 336 -8.20 8.45 -19.87
CA GLU A 336 -9.63 8.31 -20.12
C GLU A 336 -10.24 7.33 -19.12
N GLU A 337 -11.49 7.59 -18.75
CA GLU A 337 -12.28 6.66 -17.96
C GLU A 337 -13.25 5.94 -18.91
N ILE A 338 -13.16 4.62 -18.97
CA ILE A 338 -14.05 3.77 -19.77
C ILE A 338 -14.76 2.85 -18.80
N ASP A 339 -16.03 3.10 -18.56
CA ASP A 339 -16.78 2.51 -17.45
C ASP A 339 -16.02 2.69 -16.12
N ALA A 340 -15.70 1.61 -15.44
CA ALA A 340 -14.96 1.65 -14.19
C ALA A 340 -13.42 1.49 -14.37
N ASN A 341 -12.90 1.57 -15.60
CA ASN A 341 -11.49 1.31 -15.90
C ASN A 341 -10.77 2.56 -16.40
N LEU A 342 -9.47 2.64 -16.08
CA LEU A 342 -8.59 3.67 -16.62
C LEU A 342 -7.94 3.21 -17.92
N ALA A 343 -7.93 4.07 -18.91
CA ALA A 343 -7.22 3.87 -20.18
C ALA A 343 -6.25 5.02 -20.44
N MET A 344 -5.17 4.70 -21.11
CA MET A 344 -4.13 5.63 -21.57
C MET A 344 -4.37 5.99 -23.04
N VAL A 345 -4.43 7.28 -23.37
CA VAL A 345 -4.34 7.74 -24.75
C VAL A 345 -2.89 8.11 -25.05
N THR A 346 -2.32 7.50 -26.07
CA THR A 346 -0.93 7.71 -26.45
C THR A 346 -0.77 8.73 -27.60
N ALA A 347 0.41 9.31 -27.74
CA ALA A 347 0.70 10.35 -28.72
C ALA A 347 0.52 9.86 -30.17
N ASP A 348 0.65 8.56 -30.42
CA ASP A 348 0.44 7.93 -31.73
C ASP A 348 -1.02 7.51 -31.99
N GLY A 349 -1.95 8.02 -31.18
CA GLY A 349 -3.38 7.73 -31.35
C GLY A 349 -3.83 6.39 -30.78
N GLY A 350 -3.08 5.78 -29.90
CA GLY A 350 -3.48 4.57 -29.21
C GLY A 350 -4.39 4.85 -28.02
N LEU A 351 -5.27 3.89 -27.71
CA LEU A 351 -6.05 3.80 -26.49
C LEU A 351 -5.80 2.44 -25.86
N ALA A 352 -5.10 2.40 -24.73
CA ALA A 352 -4.68 1.16 -24.09
C ALA A 352 -5.03 1.12 -22.61
N MET A 353 -5.33 -0.08 -22.09
CA MET A 353 -5.49 -0.35 -20.65
C MET A 353 -4.25 -1.09 -20.13
N ALA A 354 -3.69 -0.64 -19.01
CA ALA A 354 -2.62 -1.33 -18.30
C ALA A 354 -3.22 -2.21 -17.19
N MET A 355 -2.93 -3.50 -17.25
CA MET A 355 -3.47 -4.50 -16.33
C MET A 355 -2.31 -5.20 -15.59
N PRO A 356 -2.10 -4.94 -14.30
CA PRO A 356 -1.07 -5.59 -13.48
C PRO A 356 -1.50 -7.00 -13.05
N ALA A 357 -2.02 -7.77 -13.99
CA ALA A 357 -2.56 -9.11 -13.76
C ALA A 357 -1.46 -10.17 -13.92
N ASP A 358 -1.51 -11.24 -13.11
CA ASP A 358 -0.60 -12.37 -13.25
C ASP A 358 -0.95 -13.25 -14.45
N ARG A 359 -2.24 -13.56 -14.56
CA ARG A 359 -2.78 -14.35 -15.66
C ARG A 359 -4.24 -13.99 -15.91
N ILE A 360 -4.59 -13.68 -17.14
CA ILE A 360 -5.95 -13.35 -17.55
C ILE A 360 -6.54 -14.54 -18.32
N HIS A 361 -7.74 -14.95 -17.88
CA HIS A 361 -8.57 -15.92 -18.57
C HIS A 361 -9.74 -15.20 -19.24
N TRP A 362 -10.35 -15.85 -20.25
CA TRP A 362 -11.55 -15.35 -20.90
C TRP A 362 -12.76 -15.49 -19.97
N THR A 363 -12.94 -14.51 -19.09
CA THR A 363 -14.04 -14.38 -18.15
C THR A 363 -15.06 -13.35 -18.63
N GLU A 364 -16.25 -13.32 -18.03
CA GLU A 364 -17.24 -12.30 -18.31
C GLU A 364 -16.68 -10.89 -18.06
N TRP A 365 -15.96 -10.71 -16.95
CA TRP A 365 -15.31 -9.44 -16.63
C TRP A 365 -14.35 -8.99 -17.74
N PHE A 366 -13.44 -9.86 -18.18
CA PHE A 366 -12.44 -9.50 -19.20
C PHE A 366 -13.11 -9.26 -20.56
N ALA A 367 -14.07 -10.10 -20.94
CA ALA A 367 -14.82 -9.94 -22.18
C ALA A 367 -15.60 -8.62 -22.22
N THR A 368 -16.25 -8.23 -21.12
CA THR A 368 -17.00 -6.98 -21.01
C THR A 368 -16.06 -5.77 -21.04
N THR A 369 -14.98 -5.84 -20.26
CA THR A 369 -13.96 -4.76 -20.21
C THR A 369 -13.33 -4.51 -21.57
N THR A 370 -12.94 -5.58 -22.27
CA THR A 370 -12.34 -5.47 -23.63
C THR A 370 -13.37 -5.02 -24.66
N ALA A 371 -14.62 -5.43 -24.54
CA ALA A 371 -15.68 -4.95 -25.42
C ALA A 371 -15.95 -3.44 -25.24
N ALA A 372 -15.96 -2.94 -24.01
CA ALA A 372 -16.11 -1.51 -23.71
C ALA A 372 -14.94 -0.70 -24.33
N LEU A 373 -13.72 -1.17 -24.17
CA LEU A 373 -12.52 -0.57 -24.79
C LEU A 373 -12.62 -0.58 -26.32
N ALA A 374 -13.02 -1.70 -26.91
CA ALA A 374 -13.20 -1.85 -28.35
C ALA A 374 -14.32 -0.97 -28.90
N ALA A 375 -15.36 -0.72 -28.11
CA ALA A 375 -16.50 0.12 -28.48
C ALA A 375 -16.21 1.63 -28.38
N TYR A 376 -15.18 2.05 -27.64
CA TYR A 376 -14.86 3.46 -27.45
C TYR A 376 -14.55 4.11 -28.80
N ARG A 377 -15.14 5.29 -29.09
CA ARG A 377 -14.96 6.03 -30.35
C ARG A 377 -14.58 7.46 -30.07
N ALA A 378 -13.44 7.87 -30.62
CA ALA A 378 -13.02 9.25 -30.69
C ALA A 378 -12.16 9.42 -31.97
N PRO A 379 -12.26 10.56 -32.67
CA PRO A 379 -11.61 10.75 -33.98
C PRO A 379 -10.10 10.52 -33.98
N GLN A 380 -9.44 10.83 -32.85
CA GLN A 380 -7.99 10.71 -32.69
C GLN A 380 -7.53 9.28 -32.35
N ILE A 381 -8.42 8.34 -32.07
CA ILE A 381 -8.07 6.98 -31.68
C ILE A 381 -7.93 6.10 -32.92
N GLN A 382 -6.70 5.70 -33.23
CA GLN A 382 -6.35 4.89 -34.39
C GLN A 382 -6.29 3.40 -34.07
N TRP A 383 -5.85 3.04 -32.86
CA TRP A 383 -5.77 1.66 -32.41
C TRP A 383 -6.19 1.54 -30.93
N ARG A 384 -6.54 0.33 -30.52
CA ARG A 384 -6.93 0.00 -29.14
C ARG A 384 -6.19 -1.24 -28.70
N GLY A 385 -5.87 -1.34 -27.41
CA GLY A 385 -5.13 -2.50 -26.92
C GLY A 385 -5.15 -2.66 -25.41
N VAL A 386 -4.64 -3.79 -24.98
CA VAL A 386 -4.45 -4.14 -23.58
C VAL A 386 -3.00 -4.52 -23.36
N VAL A 387 -2.41 -3.95 -22.31
CA VAL A 387 -1.04 -4.25 -21.87
C VAL A 387 -1.14 -4.98 -20.54
N VAL A 388 -0.70 -6.23 -20.50
CA VAL A 388 -0.85 -7.12 -19.35
C VAL A 388 0.53 -7.46 -18.77
N ALA A 389 0.70 -7.29 -17.47
CA ALA A 389 1.95 -7.61 -16.80
C ALA A 389 2.33 -9.09 -16.95
N GLY A 390 1.39 -9.99 -16.72
CA GLY A 390 1.57 -11.43 -16.86
C GLY A 390 1.07 -11.99 -18.19
N GLN A 391 0.43 -13.14 -18.13
CA GLN A 391 0.03 -13.93 -19.29
C GLN A 391 -1.46 -13.82 -19.59
N LEU A 392 -1.84 -14.12 -20.83
CA LEU A 392 -3.23 -14.42 -21.20
C LEU A 392 -3.34 -15.89 -21.59
N SER A 393 -4.51 -16.48 -21.32
CA SER A 393 -4.88 -17.74 -21.99
C SER A 393 -5.03 -17.53 -23.50
N ASP A 394 -4.92 -18.59 -24.30
CA ASP A 394 -5.12 -18.51 -25.74
C ASP A 394 -6.51 -18.00 -26.09
N ARG A 395 -7.50 -18.40 -25.28
CA ARG A 395 -8.88 -17.96 -25.46
C ARG A 395 -9.08 -16.48 -25.11
N ALA A 396 -8.47 -15.99 -24.03
CA ALA A 396 -8.53 -14.57 -23.67
C ALA A 396 -7.85 -13.71 -24.73
N ARG A 397 -6.72 -14.16 -25.27
CA ARG A 397 -6.03 -13.49 -26.38
C ARG A 397 -6.92 -13.45 -27.62
N THR A 398 -7.37 -14.61 -28.09
CA THR A 398 -8.23 -14.72 -29.29
C THR A 398 -9.51 -13.90 -29.16
N GLY A 399 -10.14 -13.94 -27.97
CA GLY A 399 -11.35 -13.18 -27.68
C GLY A 399 -11.15 -11.67 -27.82
N ALA A 400 -10.07 -11.14 -27.25
CA ALA A 400 -9.75 -9.73 -27.32
C ALA A 400 -9.31 -9.31 -28.74
N GLU A 401 -8.50 -10.11 -29.43
CA GLU A 401 -8.10 -9.88 -30.83
C GLU A 401 -9.29 -9.88 -31.78
N THR A 402 -10.28 -10.77 -31.55
CA THR A 402 -11.53 -10.78 -32.33
C THR A 402 -12.35 -9.50 -32.15
N GLN A 403 -12.23 -8.84 -31.00
CA GLN A 403 -12.81 -7.51 -30.75
C GLN A 403 -12.01 -6.37 -31.37
N GLY A 404 -10.90 -6.67 -32.06
CA GLY A 404 -10.03 -5.68 -32.71
C GLY A 404 -9.00 -5.01 -31.81
N LEU A 405 -8.65 -5.66 -30.71
CA LEU A 405 -7.64 -5.14 -29.76
C LEU A 405 -6.26 -5.72 -30.04
N LEU A 406 -5.25 -4.87 -29.88
CA LEU A 406 -3.86 -5.28 -29.81
C LEU A 406 -3.54 -5.77 -28.38
N ILE A 407 -2.83 -6.90 -28.28
CA ILE A 407 -2.50 -7.49 -26.99
C ILE A 407 -0.99 -7.53 -26.80
N GLU A 408 -0.53 -6.83 -25.78
CA GLU A 408 0.81 -6.94 -25.23
C GLU A 408 0.75 -7.67 -23.89
N SER A 409 1.51 -8.74 -23.72
CA SER A 409 1.52 -9.56 -22.49
C SER A 409 2.95 -9.93 -22.10
N ASN A 410 3.12 -10.48 -20.88
CA ASN A 410 4.43 -10.73 -20.26
C ASN A 410 5.26 -9.45 -20.06
N ALA A 411 4.56 -8.33 -19.84
CA ALA A 411 5.20 -7.02 -19.71
C ALA A 411 5.75 -6.76 -18.30
N ARG A 412 5.63 -7.70 -17.35
CA ARG A 412 6.06 -7.52 -15.95
C ARG A 412 7.52 -7.08 -15.85
N ALA A 413 8.44 -7.82 -16.46
CA ALA A 413 9.87 -7.52 -16.37
C ALA A 413 10.24 -6.14 -16.93
N THR A 414 9.48 -5.64 -17.90
CA THR A 414 9.71 -4.34 -18.56
C THR A 414 9.01 -3.20 -17.84
N LEU A 415 7.75 -3.39 -17.45
CA LEU A 415 6.89 -2.32 -16.96
C LEU A 415 6.73 -2.30 -15.45
N LEU A 416 6.93 -3.43 -14.77
CA LEU A 416 6.88 -3.60 -13.32
C LEU A 416 8.11 -4.37 -12.83
N PRO A 417 9.32 -3.82 -13.00
CA PRO A 417 10.51 -4.48 -12.47
C PRO A 417 10.38 -4.67 -10.96
N ALA A 418 11.05 -5.70 -10.45
CA ALA A 418 11.13 -5.93 -9.01
C ALA A 418 11.56 -4.66 -8.28
N GLU A 419 11.01 -4.44 -7.10
CA GLU A 419 11.42 -3.31 -6.27
C GLU A 419 12.90 -3.46 -5.92
N GLU A 420 13.72 -2.53 -6.44
CA GLU A 420 15.09 -2.43 -5.98
C GLU A 420 15.12 -1.64 -4.67
N TRP A 421 15.39 -2.36 -3.62
CA TRP A 421 15.96 -1.81 -2.40
C TRP A 421 17.49 -1.75 -2.61
N GLU A 422 18.16 -0.75 -2.06
CA GLU A 422 19.63 -0.84 -1.94
C GLU A 422 19.91 -2.20 -1.32
N ALA A 423 20.79 -2.98 -1.98
CA ALA A 423 20.99 -4.38 -1.65
C ALA A 423 20.95 -4.58 -0.13
N PRO A 424 20.08 -5.43 0.39
CA PRO A 424 19.93 -5.57 1.83
C PRO A 424 21.27 -6.05 2.39
N GLU A 425 22.04 -5.12 2.92
CA GLU A 425 23.17 -5.49 3.78
C GLU A 425 22.58 -6.19 4.99
N PRO A 426 23.11 -7.36 5.38
CA PRO A 426 22.65 -8.03 6.58
C PRO A 426 22.71 -7.02 7.74
N LEU A 427 21.59 -6.84 8.43
CA LEU A 427 21.60 -6.09 9.68
C LEU A 427 22.44 -6.89 10.69
N GLU A 428 23.68 -6.51 10.85
CA GLU A 428 24.57 -7.05 11.88
C GLU A 428 24.60 -6.11 13.07
N VAL A 429 24.57 -6.68 14.27
CA VAL A 429 24.78 -5.94 15.52
C VAL A 429 26.20 -6.13 16.00
N ASP A 430 26.76 -5.10 16.64
CA ASP A 430 28.06 -5.17 17.29
C ASP A 430 27.89 -5.89 18.64
N ASP A 431 28.26 -7.16 18.67
CA ASP A 431 28.09 -8.00 19.86
C ASP A 431 29.19 -7.76 20.92
N GLU A 432 30.21 -6.95 20.61
CA GLU A 432 31.38 -6.73 21.46
C GLU A 432 31.30 -5.40 22.27
N THR A 433 30.42 -4.47 21.91
CA THR A 433 30.40 -3.15 22.56
C THR A 433 29.11 -2.95 23.37
N PRO A 434 29.20 -2.67 24.69
CA PRO A 434 28.09 -2.08 25.41
C PRO A 434 27.92 -0.66 24.89
N SER A 435 26.88 -0.42 24.11
CA SER A 435 26.62 0.91 23.59
C SER A 435 26.24 1.86 24.73
N ALA A 436 26.88 3.01 24.75
CA ALA A 436 26.44 4.12 25.57
C ALA A 436 25.02 4.54 25.19
N PRO A 437 24.17 4.99 26.13
CA PRO A 437 22.89 5.58 25.82
C PRO A 437 23.10 6.67 24.75
N VAL A 438 22.24 6.72 23.75
CA VAL A 438 22.24 7.83 22.79
C VAL A 438 22.00 9.10 23.59
N ASP A 439 22.99 9.97 23.66
CA ASP A 439 22.82 11.31 24.22
C ASP A 439 21.67 12.00 23.49
N ASP A 440 20.82 12.69 24.25
CA ASP A 440 19.74 13.49 23.71
C ASP A 440 20.27 14.35 22.55
N PRO A 441 19.56 14.44 21.42
CA PRO A 441 19.90 15.42 20.42
C PRO A 441 19.93 16.79 21.12
N PRO A 442 20.99 17.61 20.91
CA PRO A 442 21.14 18.88 21.61
C PRO A 442 19.84 19.65 21.43
N ALA A 443 19.19 19.99 22.54
CA ALA A 443 18.03 20.85 22.55
C ALA A 443 18.36 22.07 21.67
N GLN A 444 17.65 22.22 20.57
CA GLN A 444 17.78 23.40 19.74
C GLN A 444 17.55 24.59 20.65
N ALA A 445 18.59 25.37 20.85
CA ALA A 445 18.55 26.57 21.68
C ALA A 445 17.39 27.44 21.19
N ALA A 446 16.39 27.59 22.01
CA ALA A 446 15.29 28.50 21.72
C ALA A 446 15.88 29.88 21.40
N PRO A 447 15.45 30.56 20.34
CA PRO A 447 15.93 31.89 20.03
C PRO A 447 15.69 32.78 21.25
N PRO A 448 16.62 33.71 21.57
CA PRO A 448 16.50 34.56 22.74
C PRO A 448 15.19 35.33 22.68
N ARG A 449 14.37 35.21 23.71
CA ARG A 449 13.16 36.00 23.86
C ARG A 449 13.56 37.45 23.98
N THR A 450 13.31 38.26 22.96
CA THR A 450 13.31 39.70 23.07
C THR A 450 12.06 40.07 23.88
N SER A 451 12.30 40.63 25.05
CA SER A 451 11.24 41.22 25.88
C SER A 451 10.55 42.34 25.08
N PRO A 452 9.24 42.40 25.01
CA PRO A 452 8.60 43.58 24.44
C PRO A 452 8.74 44.75 25.41
N GLU A 453 9.34 45.82 24.92
CA GLU A 453 9.23 47.14 25.55
C GLU A 453 7.77 47.56 25.69
N SER A 454 7.38 47.98 26.91
CA SER A 454 6.08 48.58 27.16
C SER A 454 5.97 49.89 26.39
N PRO A 455 4.90 50.10 25.62
CA PRO A 455 4.53 51.45 25.18
C PRO A 455 3.76 52.16 26.28
N ALA A 456 4.18 53.38 26.50
CA ALA A 456 3.57 54.32 27.40
C ALA A 456 2.10 54.69 26.98
N ASP A 457 1.33 54.85 28.00
CA ASP A 457 0.02 55.42 28.13
C ASP A 457 -0.28 56.66 27.24
N SER A 458 -1.32 56.59 26.43
CA SER A 458 -2.14 57.75 26.01
C SER A 458 -3.45 57.26 25.39
N GLY A 459 -4.56 57.37 26.16
CA GLY A 459 -5.91 57.19 25.62
C GLY A 459 -6.34 58.35 24.72
N PRO A 460 -7.41 58.20 23.95
CA PRO A 460 -8.71 58.74 24.38
C PRO A 460 -9.96 57.93 23.98
N ALA A 461 -10.92 58.05 24.84
CA ALA A 461 -12.38 58.14 24.68
C ALA A 461 -13.10 57.39 23.51
N TRP A 462 -13.93 56.42 23.91
CA TRP A 462 -14.95 55.82 23.05
C TRP A 462 -16.26 56.57 23.15
N GLN A 463 -16.81 56.98 22.00
CA GLN A 463 -18.20 57.43 21.83
C GLN A 463 -19.07 56.27 21.34
N ASP A 464 -20.27 56.21 21.87
CA ASP A 464 -21.34 55.25 21.61
C ASP A 464 -21.80 55.24 20.15
N VAL A 465 -22.09 54.02 19.66
CA VAL A 465 -22.90 53.83 18.44
C VAL A 465 -23.95 52.75 18.71
N PRO A 466 -25.24 53.00 18.42
CA PRO A 466 -26.37 52.16 18.82
C PRO A 466 -26.61 50.96 17.88
N GLU A 467 -27.19 49.89 18.44
CA GLU A 467 -27.73 48.75 17.73
C GLU A 467 -28.91 49.07 16.81
N PRO A 468 -29.09 48.35 15.71
CA PRO A 468 -30.37 48.24 15.03
C PRO A 468 -31.02 46.88 15.24
N GLY A 469 -32.31 46.96 15.66
CA GLY A 469 -33.21 45.85 15.87
C GLY A 469 -33.56 45.03 14.64
N GLY A 470 -34.01 43.78 14.88
CA GLY A 470 -34.65 42.90 13.91
C GLY A 470 -36.13 43.26 13.69
N PRO A 471 -36.99 42.38 13.22
CA PRO A 471 -36.90 41.46 12.08
C PRO A 471 -38.00 41.76 11.04
N ILE A 472 -37.83 41.28 9.83
CA ILE A 472 -38.96 40.73 9.04
C ILE A 472 -38.41 39.54 8.21
#